data_27312519501196d8556003a4412b6d7b
#
_entry.id   27312519501196d8556003a4412b6d7b
#
_cell.length_a   1.000
_cell.length_b   1.000
_cell.length_c   1.000
_cell.angle_alpha   90.00
_cell.angle_beta   90.00
_cell.angle_gamma   90.00
#
_symmetry.space_group_name_H-M   'P 1'
#
loop_
_entity.id
_entity.type
_entity.pdbx_description
1 polymer ?
#
loop_
_entity_poly.entity_id
_entity_poly.type
_entity_poly.pdbx_seq_one_letter_code
_entity_poly.pdbx_strand_id
1 'polypeptide(L)' 'VIEFFSRMKIDFAKQLIRENDMNFTQISDFLGYSSIHYFSRQFKKLSGMTPTEYATSIKALSERPQRQF' A
#
# COMPACT_ATOMS: atom_id res chain seq x y z
N VAL A 1 -18.95 -7.43 -6.49
CA VAL A 1 -19.24 -6.09 -6.02
C VAL A 1 -18.32 -5.71 -4.88
N ILE A 2 -18.25 -6.57 -3.89
CA ILE A 2 -17.38 -6.31 -2.76
C ILE A 2 -15.92 -6.29 -3.20
N GLU A 3 -15.56 -7.16 -4.12
CA GLU A 3 -14.21 -7.21 -4.63
C GLU A 3 -13.84 -5.93 -5.37
N PHE A 4 -14.82 -5.35 -6.05
CA PHE A 4 -14.57 -4.13 -6.78
C PHE A 4 -14.17 -3.01 -5.83
N PHE A 5 -14.92 -2.87 -4.74
CA PHE A 5 -14.60 -1.84 -3.77
C PHE A 5 -13.27 -2.10 -3.07
N SER A 6 -13.01 -3.36 -2.77
CA SER A 6 -11.74 -3.69 -2.13
C SER A 6 -10.57 -3.36 -3.04
N ARG A 7 -10.72 -3.65 -4.33
CA ARG A 7 -9.67 -3.36 -5.27
C ARG A 7 -9.42 -1.86 -5.38
N MET A 8 -10.48 -1.08 -5.39
CA MET A 8 -10.32 0.36 -5.43
C MET A 8 -9.59 0.88 -4.20
N LYS A 9 -9.92 0.34 -3.05
CA LYS A 9 -9.26 0.74 -1.82
C LYS A 9 -7.78 0.38 -1.86
N ILE A 10 -7.47 -0.78 -2.38
CA ILE A 10 -6.08 -1.20 -2.47
C ILE A 10 -5.30 -0.34 -3.45
N ASP A 11 -5.90 0.00 -4.58
CA ASP A 11 -5.24 0.89 -5.53
C ASP A 11 -4.97 2.24 -4.92
N PHE A 12 -5.92 2.75 -4.16
CA PHE A 12 -5.75 4.01 -3.48
C PHE A 12 -4.65 3.91 -2.43
N ALA A 13 -4.62 2.78 -1.72
CA ALA A 13 -3.58 2.55 -0.72
C ALA A 13 -2.19 2.55 -1.38
N LYS A 14 -2.08 1.94 -2.54
CA LYS A 14 -0.81 1.95 -3.26
C LYS A 14 -0.36 3.36 -3.57
N GLN A 15 -1.29 4.19 -3.98
CA GLN A 15 -0.97 5.57 -4.28
C GLN A 15 -0.52 6.31 -3.04
N LEU A 16 -1.21 6.11 -1.92
CA LEU A 16 -0.84 6.78 -0.68
C LEU A 16 0.53 6.33 -0.20
N ILE A 17 0.86 5.07 -0.40
CA ILE A 17 2.16 4.56 -0.04
C ILE A 17 3.24 5.21 -0.91
N ARG A 18 2.98 5.32 -2.20
CA ARG A 18 3.94 5.93 -3.12
C ARG A 18 4.19 7.39 -2.79
N GLU A 19 3.17 8.08 -2.35
CA GLU A 19 3.31 9.49 -1.99
C GLU A 19 3.99 9.69 -0.65
N ASN A 20 4.01 8.62 0.14
CA ASN A 20 4.67 8.64 1.44
C ASN A 20 4.12 9.72 2.36
N ASP A 21 2.83 9.98 2.26
CA ASP A 21 2.18 11.00 3.07
C ASP A 21 1.62 10.47 4.38
N MET A 22 1.34 9.18 4.42
CA MET A 22 0.70 8.55 5.56
C MET A 22 1.39 7.26 5.92
N ASN A 23 1.39 6.92 7.21
CA ASN A 23 1.88 5.60 7.59
C ASN A 23 0.75 4.59 7.39
N PHE A 24 1.06 3.32 7.60
CA PHE A 24 0.09 2.26 7.31
C PHE A 24 -1.14 2.34 8.20
N THR A 25 -0.96 2.73 9.44
CA THR A 25 -2.08 2.88 10.35
C THR A 25 -3.02 3.97 9.85
N GLN A 26 -2.46 5.08 9.42
CA GLN A 26 -3.27 6.17 8.89
C GLN A 26 -3.97 5.77 7.61
N ILE A 27 -3.29 5.04 6.76
CA ILE A 27 -3.88 4.60 5.49
C ILE A 27 -5.06 3.67 5.76
N SER A 28 -4.87 2.70 6.65
CA SER A 28 -5.95 1.77 6.93
C SER A 28 -7.14 2.48 7.54
N ASP A 29 -6.90 3.44 8.40
CA ASP A 29 -7.96 4.22 9.02
C ASP A 29 -8.68 5.08 7.99
N PHE A 30 -7.91 5.71 7.13
CA PHE A 30 -8.47 6.57 6.09
C PHE A 30 -9.37 5.78 5.14
N LEU A 31 -8.98 4.56 4.84
CA LEU A 31 -9.75 3.72 3.93
C LEU A 31 -10.90 2.98 4.60
N GLY A 32 -11.04 3.13 5.90
CA GLY A 32 -12.17 2.55 6.60
C GLY A 32 -11.99 1.12 7.05
N TYR A 33 -10.78 0.64 7.12
CA TYR A 33 -10.54 -0.71 7.63
C TYR A 33 -10.62 -0.71 9.14
N SER A 34 -11.15 -1.81 9.68
CA SER A 34 -11.31 -1.90 11.12
C SER A 34 -9.99 -2.14 11.85
N SER A 35 -8.99 -2.68 11.15
CA SER A 35 -7.70 -2.89 11.75
C SER A 35 -6.63 -2.91 10.67
N ILE A 36 -5.41 -2.64 11.08
CA ILE A 36 -4.30 -2.65 10.13
C ILE A 36 -4.00 -4.08 9.68
N HIS A 37 -4.30 -5.07 10.50
CA HIS A 37 -4.12 -6.46 10.10
C HIS A 37 -5.05 -6.82 8.95
N TYR A 38 -6.27 -6.40 9.03
CA TYR A 38 -7.23 -6.66 7.98
C TYR A 38 -6.79 -5.95 6.70
N PHE A 39 -6.35 -4.73 6.83
CA PHE A 39 -5.84 -3.97 5.69
C PHE A 39 -4.66 -4.71 5.03
N SER A 40 -3.71 -5.18 5.83
CA SER A 40 -2.57 -5.89 5.29
C SER A 40 -2.97 -7.15 4.56
N ARG A 41 -3.91 -7.90 5.11
CA ARG A 41 -4.36 -9.13 4.47
C ARG A 41 -5.03 -8.85 3.14
N GLN A 42 -5.88 -7.85 3.10
CA GLN A 42 -6.54 -7.49 1.85
C GLN A 42 -5.54 -7.00 0.83
N PHE A 43 -4.60 -6.20 1.26
CA PHE A 43 -3.58 -5.69 0.37
C PHE A 43 -2.79 -6.84 -0.25
N LYS A 44 -2.35 -7.78 0.57
CA LYS A 44 -1.60 -8.91 0.06
C LYS A 44 -2.45 -9.77 -0.87
N LYS A 45 -3.70 -9.97 -0.52
CA LYS A 45 -4.58 -10.79 -1.33
C LYS A 45 -4.79 -10.21 -2.72
N LEU A 46 -4.94 -8.91 -2.81
CA LEU A 46 -5.27 -8.27 -4.07
C LEU A 46 -4.07 -7.79 -4.86
N SER A 47 -2.97 -7.50 -4.20
CA SER A 47 -1.79 -7.00 -4.88
C SER A 47 -0.66 -8.01 -4.96
N GLY A 48 -0.72 -9.05 -4.15
CA GLY A 48 0.32 -10.07 -4.17
C GLY A 48 1.46 -9.83 -3.21
N MET A 49 1.48 -8.71 -2.52
CA MET A 49 2.52 -8.43 -1.56
C MET A 49 1.96 -7.58 -0.43
N THR A 50 2.62 -7.63 0.72
CA THR A 50 2.16 -6.85 1.86
C THR A 50 2.45 -5.36 1.63
N PRO A 51 1.77 -4.48 2.37
CA PRO A 51 2.05 -3.05 2.25
C PRO A 51 3.50 -2.72 2.55
N THR A 52 4.09 -3.41 3.51
CA THR A 52 5.48 -3.19 3.85
C THR A 52 6.40 -3.57 2.70
N GLU A 53 6.14 -4.71 2.08
CA GLU A 53 6.93 -5.14 0.94
C GLU A 53 6.80 -4.16 -0.22
N TYR A 54 5.59 -3.69 -0.43
CA TYR A 54 5.35 -2.73 -1.50
C TYR A 54 6.11 -1.43 -1.24
N ALA A 55 6.05 -0.94 -0.02
CA ALA A 55 6.73 0.29 0.32
C ALA A 55 8.25 0.15 0.18
N THR A 56 8.76 -0.99 0.61
CA THR A 56 10.20 -1.26 0.50
C THR A 56 10.62 -1.31 -0.98
N SER A 57 9.79 -1.91 -1.80
CA SER A 57 10.06 -2.01 -3.23
C SER A 57 10.14 -0.63 -3.87
N ILE A 58 9.19 0.22 -3.54
CA ILE A 58 9.17 1.57 -4.07
C ILE A 58 10.40 2.34 -3.63
N LYS A 59 10.75 2.21 -2.37
CA LYS A 59 11.89 2.90 -1.83
C LYS A 59 13.17 2.48 -2.52
N ALA A 60 13.30 1.19 -2.75
CA ALA A 60 14.48 0.67 -3.43
C ALA A 60 14.57 1.21 -4.85
N LEU A 61 13.45 1.24 -5.56
CA LEU A 61 13.44 1.78 -6.90
C LEU A 61 13.76 3.26 -6.93
N SER A 62 13.28 3.96 -5.93
CA SER A 62 13.50 5.38 -5.83
C SER A 62 14.96 5.71 -5.61
N GLU A 63 15.65 4.89 -4.84
CA GLU A 63 17.03 5.15 -4.51
C GLU A 63 17.99 4.70 -5.57
N ARG A 64 17.69 3.61 -6.23
CA ARG A 64 18.62 3.05 -7.16
C ARG A 64 18.98 3.94 -8.33
N PRO A 65 18.04 4.52 -9.02
CA PRO A 65 18.38 5.29 -10.21
C PRO A 65 19.31 6.43 -9.94
N GLN A 66 19.21 6.99 -8.78
CA GLN A 66 20.01 8.14 -8.47
C GLN A 66 21.46 7.83 -8.41
N ARG A 67 21.75 6.66 -7.92
CA ARG A 67 23.10 6.32 -7.71
C ARG A 67 23.80 5.82 -8.93
N GLN A 68 23.07 5.49 -9.92
CA GLN A 68 23.65 4.94 -11.11
C GLN A 68 24.51 5.92 -11.81
N PHE A 69 24.32 7.14 -11.61
CA PHE A 69 25.10 8.13 -12.30
C PHE A 69 25.81 9.01 -11.36
#